data_49fafbe24db2348d91f62b8a76746b20
#
_entry.id   49fafbe24db2348d91f62b8a76746b20
#
_cell.length_a   1.000
_cell.length_b   1.000
_cell.length_c   1.000
_cell.angle_alpha   90.00
_cell.angle_beta   90.00
_cell.angle_gamma   90.00
#
_symmetry.space_group_name_H-M   'P 1'
#
loop_
_entity.id
_entity.type
_entity.pdbx_description
1 polymer ?
#
loop_
_entity_poly.entity_id
_entity_poly.type
_entity_poly.pdbx_seq_one_letter_code
_entity_poly.pdbx_strand_id
1 'polypeptide(L)'
;MKLSSRLPACAAVAAALLTVCAAAQDVRVGAPAPSFTATDSRGQTQDLAQYHGKFVVLEWHNQDCPYTRKHYLSGNMQALQKEWTAKGVIWFTVISSAPGKQGYQTPSEENAYLAQVHAVPTAVLMDPKGKLGRLYSVKTTPQMIVIDPAGTVIYDGAIDDKPTPEVSDIKGADNYVSDALTAAMAGKQIATAVTRPYGCSVKYAD
;
A
#
# COMPACT_ATOMS: atom_id res chain seq x y z
N MET A 1 -34.50 74.58 1.55
CA MET A 1 -34.60 73.27 1.00
C MET A 1 -33.17 72.67 0.88
N LYS A 2 -32.74 71.81 1.84
CA LYS A 2 -31.41 71.16 1.84
C LYS A 2 -31.61 69.72 1.46
N LEU A 3 -31.10 69.29 0.29
CA LEU A 3 -31.04 67.94 -0.14
C LEU A 3 -29.78 67.27 0.49
N SER A 4 -30.00 66.24 1.31
CA SER A 4 -28.97 65.38 1.85
C SER A 4 -28.81 64.22 0.94
N SER A 5 -27.69 64.11 0.20
CA SER A 5 -27.28 62.94 -0.59
C SER A 5 -26.61 61.90 0.33
N ARG A 6 -27.29 60.78 0.52
CA ARG A 6 -26.66 59.58 1.18
C ARG A 6 -25.99 58.70 0.12
N LEU A 7 -24.69 58.51 0.22
CA LEU A 7 -23.90 57.54 -0.55
C LEU A 7 -24.07 56.17 0.09
N PRO A 8 -24.24 55.10 -0.71
CA PRO A 8 -24.23 53.74 -0.17
C PRO A 8 -22.79 53.24 0.03
N ALA A 9 -22.52 52.73 1.23
CA ALA A 9 -21.27 52.05 1.54
C ALA A 9 -21.25 50.66 0.90
N CYS A 10 -20.37 50.45 -0.07
CA CYS A 10 -20.05 49.12 -0.60
C CYS A 10 -19.17 48.37 0.40
N ALA A 11 -19.73 47.37 1.07
CA ALA A 11 -18.98 46.44 1.88
C ALA A 11 -18.30 45.39 0.96
N ALA A 12 -16.99 45.49 0.83
CA ALA A 12 -16.17 44.49 0.15
C ALA A 12 -16.00 43.27 1.05
N VAL A 13 -16.62 42.14 0.68
CA VAL A 13 -16.40 40.85 1.33
C VAL A 13 -15.11 40.26 0.75
N ALA A 14 -14.04 40.28 1.53
CA ALA A 14 -12.79 39.60 1.20
C ALA A 14 -12.94 38.09 1.49
N ALA A 15 -13.09 37.29 0.46
CA ALA A 15 -13.04 35.82 0.56
C ALA A 15 -11.58 35.40 0.77
N ALA A 16 -11.23 35.00 1.99
CA ALA A 16 -9.94 34.37 2.28
C ALA A 16 -9.92 32.95 1.73
N LEU A 17 -9.21 32.73 0.64
CA LEU A 17 -8.87 31.40 0.12
C LEU A 17 -7.83 30.74 1.05
N LEU A 18 -8.30 29.88 1.93
CA LEU A 18 -7.43 28.99 2.72
C LEU A 18 -6.84 27.94 1.78
N THR A 19 -5.62 28.17 1.32
CA THR A 19 -4.81 27.15 0.64
C THR A 19 -4.40 26.11 1.69
N VAL A 20 -5.09 24.98 1.73
CA VAL A 20 -4.65 23.82 2.51
C VAL A 20 -3.40 23.26 1.82
N CYS A 21 -2.24 23.61 2.35
CA CYS A 21 -0.98 22.97 1.98
C CYS A 21 -1.06 21.52 2.48
N ALA A 22 -1.28 20.55 1.58
CA ALA A 22 -1.13 19.15 1.91
C ALA A 22 0.35 18.90 2.20
N ALA A 23 0.71 18.91 3.48
CA ALA A 23 2.02 18.43 3.92
C ALA A 23 2.14 16.97 3.50
N ALA A 24 3.27 16.59 2.90
CA ALA A 24 3.59 15.19 2.66
C ALA A 24 3.57 14.49 4.03
N GLN A 25 2.56 13.63 4.22
CA GLN A 25 2.45 12.88 5.47
C GLN A 25 3.41 11.70 5.38
N ASP A 26 4.41 11.68 6.25
CA ASP A 26 5.24 10.49 6.43
C ASP A 26 4.34 9.34 6.89
N VAL A 27 4.38 8.23 6.15
CA VAL A 27 3.67 7.01 6.51
C VAL A 27 4.25 6.48 7.82
N ARG A 28 3.38 6.34 8.81
CA ARG A 28 3.75 5.78 10.11
C ARG A 28 2.57 5.06 10.74
N VAL A 29 2.87 4.04 11.49
CA VAL A 29 1.84 3.32 12.26
C VAL A 29 1.15 4.27 13.24
N GLY A 30 -0.18 4.17 13.31
CA GLY A 30 -1.05 5.05 14.11
C GLY A 30 -1.47 6.33 13.38
N ALA A 31 -0.96 6.62 12.18
CA ALA A 31 -1.38 7.77 11.37
C ALA A 31 -2.37 7.35 10.27
N PRO A 32 -3.20 8.29 9.78
CA PRO A 32 -4.02 8.03 8.60
C PRO A 32 -3.16 7.60 7.40
N ALA A 33 -3.60 6.57 6.69
CA ALA A 33 -2.97 6.13 5.46
C ALA A 33 -3.12 7.21 4.38
N PRO A 34 -2.05 7.56 3.64
CA PRO A 34 -2.16 8.49 2.53
C PRO A 34 -3.16 7.98 1.48
N SER A 35 -4.08 8.84 1.08
CA SER A 35 -5.06 8.52 0.04
C SER A 35 -4.35 8.32 -1.30
N PHE A 36 -4.81 7.34 -2.08
CA PHE A 36 -4.32 7.13 -3.43
C PHE A 36 -5.44 6.68 -4.36
N THR A 37 -5.24 6.97 -5.63
CA THR A 37 -5.96 6.38 -6.75
C THR A 37 -4.92 5.80 -7.71
N ALA A 38 -5.05 4.52 -8.08
CA ALA A 38 -4.14 3.82 -8.97
C ALA A 38 -4.91 2.98 -9.99
N THR A 39 -4.28 2.71 -11.14
CA THR A 39 -4.83 1.77 -12.13
C THR A 39 -4.26 0.39 -11.87
N ASP A 40 -5.12 -0.61 -11.84
CA ASP A 40 -4.69 -2.00 -11.69
C ASP A 40 -4.29 -2.64 -13.04
N SER A 41 -3.77 -3.86 -12.98
CA SER A 41 -3.33 -4.62 -14.16
C SER A 41 -4.45 -5.02 -15.13
N ARG A 42 -5.72 -4.82 -14.75
CA ARG A 42 -6.90 -5.05 -15.58
C ARG A 42 -7.48 -3.74 -16.13
N GLY A 43 -6.79 -2.61 -15.88
CA GLY A 43 -7.22 -1.28 -16.31
C GLY A 43 -8.32 -0.67 -15.44
N GLN A 44 -8.64 -1.26 -14.28
CA GLN A 44 -9.63 -0.73 -13.36
C GLN A 44 -8.99 0.30 -12.42
N THR A 45 -9.75 1.34 -12.09
CA THR A 45 -9.33 2.31 -11.09
C THR A 45 -9.60 1.77 -9.69
N GLN A 46 -8.57 1.75 -8.87
CA GLN A 46 -8.62 1.41 -7.45
C GLN A 46 -8.39 2.68 -6.65
N ASP A 47 -9.33 3.04 -5.79
CA ASP A 47 -9.27 4.19 -4.89
C ASP A 47 -9.34 3.68 -3.45
N LEU A 48 -8.35 4.02 -2.61
CA LEU A 48 -8.32 3.58 -1.22
C LEU A 48 -9.61 3.94 -0.46
N ALA A 49 -10.22 5.08 -0.77
CA ALA A 49 -11.45 5.52 -0.11
C ALA A 49 -12.64 4.56 -0.30
N GLN A 50 -12.66 3.78 -1.39
CA GLN A 50 -13.72 2.79 -1.65
C GLN A 50 -13.67 1.60 -0.69
N TYR A 51 -12.55 1.42 0.01
CA TYR A 51 -12.31 0.31 0.93
C TYR A 51 -12.46 0.70 2.40
N HIS A 52 -13.02 1.87 2.69
CA HIS A 52 -13.36 2.26 4.05
C HIS A 52 -14.26 1.20 4.70
N GLY A 53 -13.98 0.83 5.94
CA GLY A 53 -14.68 -0.26 6.63
C GLY A 53 -14.07 -1.65 6.39
N LYS A 54 -12.98 -1.75 5.61
CA LYS A 54 -12.24 -3.00 5.37
C LYS A 54 -10.78 -2.87 5.76
N PHE A 55 -10.17 -3.99 6.13
CA PHE A 55 -8.71 -4.06 6.20
C PHE A 55 -8.13 -4.07 4.78
N VAL A 56 -7.02 -3.34 4.58
CA VAL A 56 -6.29 -3.30 3.32
C VAL A 56 -4.84 -3.67 3.57
N VAL A 57 -4.31 -4.58 2.77
CA VAL A 57 -2.88 -4.92 2.71
C VAL A 57 -2.31 -4.36 1.41
N LEU A 58 -1.20 -3.64 1.53
CA LEU A 58 -0.37 -3.25 0.39
C LEU A 58 0.92 -4.07 0.45
N GLU A 59 1.13 -4.91 -0.55
CA GLU A 59 2.33 -5.74 -0.73
C GLU A 59 3.18 -5.16 -1.86
N TRP A 60 4.34 -4.58 -1.57
CA TRP A 60 5.28 -4.22 -2.63
C TRP A 60 6.01 -5.45 -3.14
N HIS A 61 5.86 -5.67 -4.44
CA HIS A 61 6.31 -6.88 -5.14
C HIS A 61 7.33 -6.57 -6.23
N ASN A 62 8.27 -7.50 -6.40
CA ASN A 62 9.20 -7.57 -7.53
C ASN A 62 9.53 -9.06 -7.76
N GLN A 63 9.03 -9.64 -8.85
CA GLN A 63 9.19 -11.07 -9.15
C GLN A 63 10.66 -11.50 -9.33
N ASP A 64 11.57 -10.57 -9.66
CA ASP A 64 12.99 -10.85 -9.83
C ASP A 64 13.78 -10.71 -8.52
N CYS A 65 13.15 -10.24 -7.44
CA CYS A 65 13.78 -10.14 -6.13
C CYS A 65 13.79 -11.52 -5.44
N PRO A 66 14.97 -12.07 -5.07
CA PRO A 66 15.05 -13.39 -4.42
C PRO A 66 14.23 -13.47 -3.14
N TYR A 67 14.15 -12.39 -2.39
CA TYR A 67 13.37 -12.30 -1.15
C TYR A 67 11.87 -12.33 -1.39
N THR A 68 11.37 -11.73 -2.47
CA THR A 68 9.98 -11.86 -2.91
C THR A 68 9.71 -13.26 -3.43
N ARG A 69 10.61 -13.78 -4.28
CA ARG A 69 10.50 -15.13 -4.86
C ARG A 69 10.38 -16.23 -3.81
N LYS A 70 11.09 -16.09 -2.68
CA LYS A 70 10.99 -17.02 -1.54
C LYS A 70 9.53 -17.29 -1.17
N HIS A 71 8.75 -16.24 -0.99
CA HIS A 71 7.34 -16.31 -0.57
C HIS A 71 6.42 -16.88 -1.65
N TYR A 72 6.70 -16.61 -2.92
CA TYR A 72 5.91 -17.13 -4.03
C TYR A 72 6.27 -18.58 -4.38
N LEU A 73 7.55 -18.94 -4.38
CA LEU A 73 7.99 -20.33 -4.66
C LEU A 73 7.59 -21.32 -3.56
N SER A 74 7.50 -20.85 -2.31
CA SER A 74 7.03 -21.66 -1.19
C SER A 74 5.51 -21.82 -1.12
N GLY A 75 4.75 -21.05 -1.90
CA GLY A 75 3.30 -20.96 -1.76
C GLY A 75 2.83 -20.11 -0.57
N ASN A 76 3.75 -19.53 0.20
CA ASN A 76 3.42 -18.71 1.38
C ASN A 76 2.56 -17.49 1.02
N MET A 77 2.95 -16.74 -0.01
CA MET A 77 2.19 -15.54 -0.41
C MET A 77 0.79 -15.90 -0.89
N GLN A 78 0.65 -16.95 -1.70
CA GLN A 78 -0.64 -17.42 -2.19
C GLN A 78 -1.56 -17.87 -1.04
N ALA A 79 -0.99 -18.53 -0.03
CA ALA A 79 -1.74 -18.94 1.16
C ALA A 79 -2.22 -17.71 1.95
N LEU A 80 -1.36 -16.71 2.16
CA LEU A 80 -1.72 -15.45 2.82
C LEU A 80 -2.82 -14.71 2.06
N GLN A 81 -2.64 -14.51 0.76
CA GLN A 81 -3.63 -13.84 -0.09
C GLN A 81 -4.98 -14.55 -0.03
N LYS A 82 -4.99 -15.88 -0.18
CA LYS A 82 -6.21 -16.69 -0.13
C LYS A 82 -6.90 -16.63 1.24
N GLU A 83 -6.13 -16.77 2.31
CA GLU A 83 -6.66 -16.75 3.68
C GLU A 83 -7.31 -15.40 4.00
N TRP A 84 -6.58 -14.31 3.77
CA TRP A 84 -7.03 -13.00 4.21
C TRP A 84 -8.11 -12.41 3.31
N THR A 85 -8.06 -12.64 1.99
CA THR A 85 -9.15 -12.22 1.08
C THR A 85 -10.44 -12.96 1.37
N ALA A 86 -10.38 -14.25 1.76
CA ALA A 86 -11.55 -15.01 2.19
C ALA A 86 -12.20 -14.44 3.48
N LYS A 87 -11.42 -13.75 4.32
CA LYS A 87 -11.87 -13.03 5.52
C LYS A 87 -12.32 -11.58 5.22
N GLY A 88 -12.36 -11.17 3.95
CA GLY A 88 -12.81 -9.84 3.52
C GLY A 88 -11.73 -8.76 3.54
N VAL A 89 -10.46 -9.11 3.75
CA VAL A 89 -9.33 -8.20 3.60
C VAL A 89 -9.10 -7.90 2.11
N ILE A 90 -8.86 -6.66 1.78
CA ILE A 90 -8.44 -6.25 0.45
C ILE A 90 -6.92 -6.39 0.36
N TRP A 91 -6.44 -7.20 -0.56
CA TRP A 91 -5.02 -7.41 -0.76
C TRP A 91 -4.57 -6.84 -2.10
N PHE A 92 -3.78 -5.79 -2.06
CA PHE A 92 -3.16 -5.20 -3.24
C PHE A 92 -1.69 -5.59 -3.33
N THR A 93 -1.31 -6.20 -4.45
CA THR A 93 0.09 -6.30 -4.86
C THR A 93 0.46 -5.04 -5.63
N VAL A 94 1.59 -4.41 -5.35
CA VAL A 94 2.01 -3.12 -5.92
C VAL A 94 3.33 -3.28 -6.67
N ILE A 95 3.37 -2.88 -7.94
CA ILE A 95 4.56 -2.94 -8.79
C ILE A 95 5.07 -1.53 -9.05
N SER A 96 6.12 -1.13 -8.34
CA SER A 96 6.73 0.20 -8.47
C SER A 96 8.07 0.20 -9.21
N SER A 97 8.45 -0.91 -9.86
CA SER A 97 9.63 -0.94 -10.73
C SER A 97 9.40 -0.14 -11.99
N ALA A 98 10.34 0.75 -12.33
CA ALA A 98 10.27 1.60 -13.52
C ALA A 98 10.56 0.83 -14.80
N PRO A 99 10.04 1.28 -15.96
CA PRO A 99 10.36 0.70 -17.25
C PRO A 99 11.87 0.55 -17.48
N GLY A 100 12.30 -0.63 -17.94
CA GLY A 100 13.70 -0.97 -18.14
C GLY A 100 14.52 -1.29 -16.89
N LYS A 101 13.92 -1.22 -15.71
CA LYS A 101 14.56 -1.64 -14.46
C LYS A 101 14.10 -3.08 -14.08
N GLN A 102 14.89 -3.76 -13.23
CA GLN A 102 14.57 -5.10 -12.73
C GLN A 102 13.18 -5.14 -12.08
N GLY A 103 12.40 -6.17 -12.40
CA GLY A 103 11.06 -6.36 -11.86
C GLY A 103 9.98 -5.46 -12.46
N TYR A 104 10.31 -4.70 -13.53
CA TYR A 104 9.27 -4.04 -14.31
C TYR A 104 8.46 -5.08 -15.07
N GLN A 105 7.15 -4.93 -15.01
CA GLN A 105 6.19 -5.76 -15.74
C GLN A 105 5.17 -4.85 -16.43
N THR A 106 4.78 -5.22 -17.64
CA THR A 106 3.54 -4.72 -18.22
C THR A 106 2.34 -5.36 -17.52
N PRO A 107 1.15 -4.78 -17.59
CA PRO A 107 -0.06 -5.39 -17.03
C PRO A 107 -0.28 -6.84 -17.51
N SER A 108 -0.01 -7.13 -18.77
CA SER A 108 -0.18 -8.47 -19.36
C SER A 108 0.82 -9.47 -18.79
N GLU A 109 2.08 -9.08 -18.67
CA GLU A 109 3.15 -9.93 -18.10
C GLU A 109 2.87 -10.23 -16.64
N GLU A 110 2.45 -9.23 -15.86
CA GLU A 110 2.11 -9.43 -14.45
C GLU A 110 0.90 -10.36 -14.29
N ASN A 111 -0.16 -10.18 -15.08
CA ASN A 111 -1.32 -11.08 -15.05
C ASN A 111 -0.93 -12.53 -15.41
N ALA A 112 -0.04 -12.71 -16.38
CA ALA A 112 0.48 -14.03 -16.75
C ALA A 112 1.32 -14.66 -15.62
N TYR A 113 2.19 -13.87 -14.98
CA TYR A 113 2.97 -14.32 -13.83
C TYR A 113 2.07 -14.74 -12.67
N LEU A 114 1.09 -13.93 -12.27
CA LEU A 114 0.17 -14.28 -11.19
C LEU A 114 -0.60 -15.58 -11.47
N ALA A 115 -1.05 -15.76 -12.72
CA ALA A 115 -1.71 -17.00 -13.12
C ALA A 115 -0.76 -18.21 -13.01
N GLN A 116 0.49 -18.04 -13.44
CA GLN A 116 1.51 -19.09 -13.38
C GLN A 116 1.83 -19.51 -11.94
N VAL A 117 1.92 -18.55 -11.02
CA VAL A 117 2.23 -18.83 -9.61
C VAL A 117 0.99 -19.05 -8.75
N HIS A 118 -0.21 -19.04 -9.34
CA HIS A 118 -1.49 -19.19 -8.66
C HIS A 118 -1.72 -18.18 -7.53
N ALA A 119 -1.22 -16.95 -7.71
CA ALA A 119 -1.45 -15.85 -6.79
C ALA A 119 -2.88 -15.29 -6.95
N VAL A 120 -3.47 -14.87 -5.84
CA VAL A 120 -4.87 -14.44 -5.77
C VAL A 120 -5.06 -13.13 -5.00
N PRO A 121 -4.28 -12.07 -5.29
CA PRO A 121 -4.56 -10.76 -4.71
C PRO A 121 -5.92 -10.24 -5.19
N THR A 122 -6.49 -9.27 -4.49
CA THR A 122 -7.70 -8.57 -4.93
C THR A 122 -7.45 -7.85 -6.26
N ALA A 123 -6.32 -7.15 -6.36
CA ALA A 123 -5.85 -6.52 -7.59
C ALA A 123 -4.34 -6.26 -7.52
N VAL A 124 -3.74 -6.01 -8.69
CA VAL A 124 -2.34 -5.56 -8.80
C VAL A 124 -2.31 -4.10 -9.23
N LEU A 125 -1.74 -3.25 -8.41
CA LEU A 125 -1.61 -1.82 -8.69
C LEU A 125 -0.34 -1.57 -9.50
N MET A 126 -0.51 -1.00 -10.68
CA MET A 126 0.60 -0.66 -11.57
C MET A 126 1.12 0.74 -11.25
N ASP A 127 2.33 0.81 -10.70
CA ASP A 127 2.98 2.06 -10.28
C ASP A 127 4.35 2.29 -10.95
N PRO A 128 4.44 2.25 -12.29
CA PRO A 128 5.72 2.33 -13.01
C PRO A 128 6.43 3.68 -12.83
N LYS A 129 5.74 4.72 -12.35
CA LYS A 129 6.32 6.02 -12.00
C LYS A 129 6.77 6.11 -10.54
N GLY A 130 6.51 5.09 -9.73
CA GLY A 130 6.85 5.03 -8.32
C GLY A 130 6.13 6.05 -7.45
N LYS A 131 4.98 6.57 -7.89
CA LYS A 131 4.21 7.56 -7.14
C LYS A 131 3.66 6.98 -5.85
N LEU A 132 3.05 5.78 -5.94
CA LEU A 132 2.48 5.10 -4.79
C LEU A 132 3.57 4.62 -3.83
N GLY A 133 4.63 4.02 -4.36
CA GLY A 133 5.76 3.58 -3.55
C GLY A 133 6.43 4.73 -2.79
N ARG A 134 6.63 5.89 -3.44
CA ARG A 134 7.19 7.08 -2.78
C ARG A 134 6.21 7.69 -1.77
N LEU A 135 4.90 7.72 -2.09
CA LEU A 135 3.85 8.20 -1.19
C LEU A 135 3.85 7.42 0.13
N TYR A 136 4.08 6.11 0.05
CA TYR A 136 4.15 5.22 1.21
C TYR A 136 5.58 5.01 1.74
N SER A 137 6.56 5.80 1.25
CA SER A 137 7.98 5.77 1.68
C SER A 137 8.62 4.38 1.59
N VAL A 138 8.15 3.55 0.66
CA VAL A 138 8.60 2.16 0.48
C VAL A 138 10.02 2.11 -0.06
N LYS A 139 10.85 1.26 0.51
CA LYS A 139 12.28 1.16 0.19
C LYS A 139 12.68 -0.19 -0.37
N THR A 140 11.97 -1.25 -0.01
CA THR A 140 12.34 -2.63 -0.37
C THR A 140 11.20 -3.40 -1.00
N THR A 141 11.55 -4.51 -1.64
CA THR A 141 10.62 -5.56 -2.04
C THR A 141 11.11 -6.89 -1.49
N PRO A 142 10.26 -7.62 -0.70
CA PRO A 142 8.93 -7.22 -0.29
C PRO A 142 8.92 -6.19 0.86
N GLN A 143 7.91 -5.33 0.90
CA GLN A 143 7.53 -4.53 2.06
C GLN A 143 6.02 -4.55 2.18
N MET A 144 5.52 -4.64 3.40
CA MET A 144 4.10 -4.80 3.70
C MET A 144 3.58 -3.63 4.50
N ILE A 145 2.38 -3.14 4.15
CA ILE A 145 1.66 -2.16 4.94
C ILE A 145 0.24 -2.69 5.16
N VAL A 146 -0.25 -2.60 6.38
CA VAL A 146 -1.64 -2.95 6.72
C VAL A 146 -2.36 -1.70 7.18
N ILE A 147 -3.55 -1.49 6.63
CA ILE A 147 -4.44 -0.36 6.93
C ILE A 147 -5.72 -0.96 7.53
N ASP A 148 -6.19 -0.37 8.62
CA ASP A 148 -7.41 -0.79 9.31
C ASP A 148 -8.69 -0.24 8.65
N PRO A 149 -9.89 -0.67 9.08
CA PRO A 149 -11.16 -0.18 8.56
C PRO A 149 -11.41 1.32 8.74
N ALA A 150 -10.72 1.97 9.67
CA ALA A 150 -10.79 3.42 9.88
C ALA A 150 -9.86 4.19 8.94
N GLY A 151 -9.03 3.50 8.13
CA GLY A 151 -8.05 4.11 7.24
C GLY A 151 -6.73 4.45 7.93
N THR A 152 -6.43 3.85 9.08
CA THR A 152 -5.18 4.05 9.83
C THR A 152 -4.16 2.98 9.46
N VAL A 153 -2.90 3.35 9.27
CA VAL A 153 -1.81 2.38 9.12
C VAL A 153 -1.58 1.70 10.47
N ILE A 154 -1.72 0.38 10.51
CA ILE A 154 -1.55 -0.42 11.74
C ILE A 154 -0.33 -1.33 11.72
N TYR A 155 0.27 -1.55 10.54
CA TYR A 155 1.52 -2.28 10.37
C TYR A 155 2.33 -1.71 9.20
N ASP A 156 3.65 -1.63 9.36
CA ASP A 156 4.60 -1.34 8.29
C ASP A 156 5.90 -2.12 8.51
N GLY A 157 6.30 -2.94 7.53
CA GLY A 157 7.53 -3.70 7.66
C GLY A 157 7.66 -4.93 6.77
N ALA A 158 8.34 -5.93 7.30
CA ALA A 158 8.63 -7.21 6.67
C ALA A 158 7.40 -8.13 6.62
N ILE A 159 7.44 -9.17 5.80
CA ILE A 159 6.43 -10.24 5.81
C ILE A 159 6.61 -11.11 7.06
N ASP A 160 7.85 -11.48 7.36
CA ASP A 160 8.21 -12.40 8.43
C ASP A 160 9.55 -12.02 9.11
N ASP A 161 9.98 -12.82 10.09
CA ASP A 161 11.20 -12.68 10.88
C ASP A 161 12.44 -13.31 10.23
N LYS A 162 12.37 -13.86 9.00
CA LYS A 162 13.49 -14.54 8.32
C LYS A 162 14.03 -13.70 7.15
N PRO A 163 15.00 -12.79 7.38
CA PRO A 163 15.54 -11.90 6.36
C PRO A 163 16.54 -12.60 5.42
N THR A 164 16.15 -13.74 4.87
CA THR A 164 16.92 -14.55 3.94
C THR A 164 16.13 -14.82 2.66
N PRO A 165 16.78 -15.18 1.54
CA PRO A 165 16.11 -15.62 0.32
C PRO A 165 15.74 -17.11 0.33
N GLU A 166 16.02 -17.83 1.42
CA GLU A 166 15.89 -19.28 1.50
C GLU A 166 14.44 -19.72 1.69
N VAL A 167 13.92 -20.53 0.78
CA VAL A 167 12.55 -21.09 0.83
C VAL A 167 12.34 -21.95 2.09
N SER A 168 13.37 -22.66 2.54
CA SER A 168 13.32 -23.53 3.73
C SER A 168 12.95 -22.77 5.01
N ASP A 169 13.26 -21.48 5.08
CA ASP A 169 13.07 -20.68 6.28
C ASP A 169 11.59 -20.33 6.53
N ILE A 170 10.76 -20.44 5.50
CA ILE A 170 9.31 -20.18 5.62
C ILE A 170 8.65 -21.07 6.67
N LYS A 171 9.07 -22.35 6.77
CA LYS A 171 8.45 -23.32 7.69
C LYS A 171 8.56 -22.95 9.17
N GLY A 172 9.51 -22.11 9.54
CA GLY A 172 9.71 -21.70 10.94
C GLY A 172 9.64 -20.19 11.12
N ALA A 173 9.03 -19.49 10.18
CA ALA A 173 8.93 -18.04 10.21
C ALA A 173 7.70 -17.58 11.00
N ASP A 174 7.88 -16.58 11.85
CA ASP A 174 6.79 -15.82 12.44
C ASP A 174 6.30 -14.78 11.41
N ASN A 175 5.03 -14.88 11.01
CA ASN A 175 4.48 -14.02 9.96
C ASN A 175 3.84 -12.77 10.55
N TYR A 176 4.56 -11.68 10.50
CA TYR A 176 4.14 -10.39 11.07
C TYR A 176 2.84 -9.83 10.48
N VAL A 177 2.56 -10.08 9.19
CA VAL A 177 1.33 -9.61 8.54
C VAL A 177 0.13 -10.38 9.09
N SER A 178 0.24 -11.71 9.22
CA SER A 178 -0.80 -12.55 9.80
C SER A 178 -1.04 -12.20 11.27
N ASP A 179 0.03 -11.98 12.03
CA ASP A 179 -0.07 -11.60 13.44
C ASP A 179 -0.77 -10.25 13.61
N ALA A 180 -0.39 -9.26 12.79
CA ALA A 180 -1.01 -7.94 12.81
C ALA A 180 -2.50 -7.99 12.47
N LEU A 181 -2.88 -8.68 11.39
CA LEU A 181 -4.28 -8.85 10.98
C LEU A 181 -5.09 -9.62 12.02
N THR A 182 -4.52 -10.73 12.56
CA THR A 182 -5.18 -11.53 13.58
C THR A 182 -5.45 -10.71 14.84
N ALA A 183 -4.46 -9.98 15.33
CA ALA A 183 -4.60 -9.13 16.50
C ALA A 183 -5.64 -8.03 16.27
N ALA A 184 -5.53 -7.30 15.15
CA ALA A 184 -6.41 -6.18 14.83
C ALA A 184 -7.88 -6.63 14.65
N MET A 185 -8.12 -7.74 13.93
CA MET A 185 -9.48 -8.29 13.78
C MET A 185 -10.09 -8.77 15.07
N ALA A 186 -9.26 -9.19 16.03
CA ALA A 186 -9.71 -9.56 17.38
C ALA A 186 -9.85 -8.35 18.32
N GLY A 187 -9.64 -7.12 17.85
CA GLY A 187 -9.65 -5.90 18.68
C GLY A 187 -8.51 -5.85 19.70
N LYS A 188 -7.42 -6.59 19.45
CA LYS A 188 -6.25 -6.64 20.33
C LYS A 188 -5.14 -5.72 19.82
N GLN A 189 -4.27 -5.32 20.73
CA GLN A 189 -3.06 -4.59 20.38
C GLN A 189 -2.12 -5.47 19.54
N ILE A 190 -1.56 -4.89 18.46
CA ILE A 190 -0.52 -5.53 17.65
C ILE A 190 0.79 -5.47 18.42
N ALA A 191 1.37 -6.62 18.74
CA ALA A 191 2.58 -6.71 19.53
C ALA A 191 3.80 -6.11 18.79
N THR A 192 3.88 -6.34 17.48
CA THR A 192 4.97 -5.86 16.62
C THR A 192 4.38 -5.13 15.42
N ALA A 193 4.09 -3.85 15.60
CA ALA A 193 3.42 -3.03 14.57
C ALA A 193 4.38 -2.43 13.53
N VAL A 194 5.67 -2.35 13.85
CA VAL A 194 6.72 -1.87 12.95
C VAL A 194 7.89 -2.84 12.96
N THR A 195 8.33 -3.26 11.79
CA THR A 195 9.53 -4.08 11.61
C THR A 195 10.43 -3.48 10.54
N ARG A 196 11.70 -3.89 10.52
CA ARG A 196 12.59 -3.50 9.43
C ARG A 196 12.29 -4.38 8.20
N PRO A 197 11.78 -3.82 7.09
CA PRO A 197 11.60 -4.60 5.88
C PRO A 197 12.96 -5.03 5.33
N TYR A 198 13.00 -6.19 4.70
CA TYR A 198 14.21 -6.76 4.10
C TYR A 198 13.95 -7.12 2.64
N GLY A 199 15.00 -7.09 1.82
CA GLY A 199 14.88 -7.43 0.41
C GLY A 199 15.67 -6.50 -0.50
N CYS A 200 15.33 -6.53 -1.78
CA CYS A 200 15.93 -5.67 -2.79
C CYS A 200 15.36 -4.25 -2.71
N SER A 201 16.17 -3.25 -3.00
CA SER A 201 15.65 -1.88 -3.13
C SER A 201 14.59 -1.81 -4.24
N VAL A 202 13.53 -1.04 -4.04
CA VAL A 202 12.56 -0.73 -5.09
C VAL A 202 13.27 -0.05 -6.26
N LYS A 203 12.97 -0.47 -7.47
CA LYS A 203 13.62 0.01 -8.71
C LYS A 203 12.86 1.20 -9.29
N TYR A 204 12.79 2.28 -8.53
CA TYR A 204 12.17 3.52 -8.96
C TYR A 204 12.83 4.10 -10.22
N ALA A 205 12.09 4.94 -10.95
CA ALA A 205 12.70 5.86 -11.92
C ALA A 205 13.58 6.88 -11.21
N ASP A 206 14.66 7.26 -11.88
CA ASP A 206 15.61 8.29 -11.42
C ASP A 206 14.95 9.66 -11.36
#